data_2f80c05768902c8567e1a4803c0bcecf
#
_entry.id   2f80c05768902c8567e1a4803c0bcecf
#
_cell.length_a   1.000
_cell.length_b   1.000
_cell.length_c   1.000
_cell.angle_alpha   90.00
_cell.angle_beta   90.00
_cell.angle_gamma   90.00
#
_symmetry.space_group_name_H-M   'P 1'
#
loop_
_entity.id
_entity.type
_entity.pdbx_description
1 polymer ?
#
loop_
_entity_poly.entity_id
_entity_poly.type
_entity_poly.pdbx_seq_one_letter_code
_entity_poly.pdbx_strand_id
1 'polypeptide(L)'
;MQATNKMVKRYRRFHGYDYSRGASIFVTFAVKGRLPLFGRVEGDKVELTPAGLAACESILFENKRPGRHVWAASFVVMPDHIHMRLVLEPGAGEEPLRHVGQFVNNVKRWSRKHAAVAGVKVEWEENYHDHICVSRFINEKVDAYIGYNPLKWSLMHGPDAPLKVVEPLLSTRFPEDEWWSAVGNVELFAPNCKIAAVSVSRTTRVSDHPAIVERLLKAAKSGWVIASTFISPGEIAVYKALNAEGLPCIKASPDPLSMVYRPHVEDTVAFAEGRLAVVSRECTPDISRYDAWHGMNDALARIAAASGGGVGVYIHRKGARDAPAPVWKRLIPF
;
A
#
# COMPACT_ATOMS: atom_id res chain seq x y z
N MET A 1 -16.04 -25.57 37.42
CA MET A 1 -15.11 -24.42 37.31
C MET A 1 -14.15 -24.70 36.13
N GLN A 2 -14.50 -24.25 34.95
CA GLN A 2 -13.61 -24.35 33.80
C GLN A 2 -12.86 -23.02 33.67
N ALA A 3 -11.54 -23.07 33.87
CA ALA A 3 -10.66 -21.93 33.66
C ALA A 3 -10.54 -21.65 32.14
N THR A 4 -11.13 -20.57 31.70
CA THR A 4 -10.95 -20.03 30.32
C THR A 4 -9.51 -19.58 30.19
N ASN A 5 -8.72 -20.39 29.49
CA ASN A 5 -7.34 -20.10 29.13
C ASN A 5 -7.35 -18.99 28.06
N LYS A 6 -7.36 -17.71 28.48
CA LYS A 6 -7.13 -16.58 27.61
C LYS A 6 -5.70 -16.68 27.10
N MET A 7 -5.55 -17.18 25.88
CA MET A 7 -4.28 -17.16 25.16
C MET A 7 -3.88 -15.69 24.95
N VAL A 8 -3.03 -15.20 25.86
CA VAL A 8 -2.37 -13.90 25.72
C VAL A 8 -1.51 -14.01 24.47
N LYS A 9 -1.93 -13.38 23.36
CA LYS A 9 -1.08 -13.22 22.18
C LYS A 9 0.15 -12.40 22.62
N ARG A 10 1.23 -13.09 23.00
CA ARG A 10 2.53 -12.46 23.18
C ARG A 10 3.00 -12.04 21.81
N TYR A 11 2.94 -10.75 21.53
CA TYR A 11 3.58 -10.17 20.38
C TYR A 11 5.06 -10.51 20.47
N ARG A 12 5.54 -11.32 19.51
CA ARG A 12 6.94 -11.77 19.49
C ARG A 12 7.80 -10.59 19.02
N ARG A 13 8.45 -9.92 19.97
CA ARG A 13 9.61 -9.08 19.68
C ARG A 13 10.63 -9.92 18.90
N PHE A 14 11.32 -9.33 17.97
CA PHE A 14 12.28 -10.07 17.14
C PHE A 14 13.46 -10.49 18.01
N HIS A 15 13.46 -11.73 18.49
CA HIS A 15 14.40 -12.29 19.47
C HIS A 15 15.83 -12.46 18.96
N GLY A 16 16.19 -12.05 17.77
CA GLY A 16 17.54 -12.15 17.21
C GLY A 16 18.14 -10.82 16.80
N TYR A 17 17.48 -9.70 17.10
CA TYR A 17 17.99 -8.39 16.72
C TYR A 17 18.82 -7.77 17.83
N ASP A 18 20.02 -7.31 17.47
CA ASP A 18 20.92 -6.61 18.38
C ASP A 18 20.53 -5.12 18.49
N TYR A 19 19.69 -4.79 19.43
CA TYR A 19 19.23 -3.42 19.69
C TYR A 19 20.32 -2.48 20.21
N SER A 20 21.47 -2.99 20.68
CA SER A 20 22.59 -2.16 21.12
C SER A 20 23.19 -1.32 19.99
N ARG A 21 23.01 -1.77 18.75
CA ARG A 21 23.44 -1.09 17.53
C ARG A 21 22.47 -0.02 17.03
N GLY A 22 21.41 0.23 17.80
CA GLY A 22 20.31 1.09 17.38
C GLY A 22 19.26 0.34 16.57
N ALA A 23 18.08 0.94 16.43
CA ALA A 23 16.99 0.36 15.67
C ALA A 23 16.06 1.45 15.13
N SER A 24 15.37 1.12 14.03
CA SER A 24 14.19 1.85 13.59
C SER A 24 12.97 0.95 13.82
N ILE A 25 11.96 1.45 14.50
CA ILE A 25 10.84 0.66 14.99
C ILE A 25 9.53 1.36 14.65
N PHE A 26 8.69 0.70 13.85
CA PHE A 26 7.33 1.15 13.60
C PHE A 26 6.44 0.74 14.76
N VAL A 27 5.73 1.70 15.33
CA VAL A 27 4.88 1.50 16.53
C VAL A 27 3.46 1.97 16.24
N THR A 28 2.49 1.19 16.70
CA THR A 28 1.07 1.54 16.65
C THR A 28 0.43 1.30 18.01
N PHE A 29 -0.32 2.27 18.51
CA PHE A 29 -1.14 2.12 19.71
C PHE A 29 -2.46 2.87 19.56
N ALA A 30 -3.51 2.36 20.19
CA ALA A 30 -4.88 2.78 19.93
C ALA A 30 -5.62 3.18 21.19
N VAL A 31 -6.63 4.00 21.01
CA VAL A 31 -7.65 4.28 22.02
C VAL A 31 -8.45 3.02 22.27
N LYS A 32 -8.77 2.75 23.53
CA LYS A 32 -9.57 1.60 23.92
C LYS A 32 -10.95 1.64 23.26
N GLY A 33 -11.31 0.52 22.64
CA GLY A 33 -12.56 0.42 21.88
C GLY A 33 -12.57 1.18 20.57
N ARG A 34 -11.41 1.66 20.07
CA ARG A 34 -11.30 2.39 18.81
C ARG A 34 -12.20 3.62 18.70
N LEU A 35 -12.42 4.32 19.79
CA LEU A 35 -13.21 5.55 19.80
C LEU A 35 -12.46 6.68 19.07
N PRO A 36 -13.08 7.40 18.14
CA PRO A 36 -12.43 8.43 17.32
C PRO A 36 -12.30 9.76 18.10
N LEU A 37 -11.50 9.74 19.19
CA LEU A 37 -11.37 10.88 20.12
C LEU A 37 -10.43 11.99 19.58
N PHE A 38 -9.52 11.65 18.67
CA PHE A 38 -8.43 12.55 18.30
C PHE A 38 -8.72 13.40 17.07
N GLY A 39 -9.79 13.13 16.33
CA GLY A 39 -10.10 13.94 15.16
C GLY A 39 -11.02 13.24 14.17
N ARG A 40 -11.13 13.85 13.01
CA ARG A 40 -11.78 13.27 11.83
C ARG A 40 -10.86 13.39 10.62
N VAL A 41 -10.96 12.45 9.70
CA VAL A 41 -10.20 12.51 8.45
C VAL A 41 -10.98 13.32 7.42
N GLU A 42 -10.29 14.27 6.81
CA GLU A 42 -10.78 15.05 5.67
C GLU A 42 -9.73 15.01 4.54
N GLY A 43 -10.05 14.30 3.47
CA GLY A 43 -9.12 14.10 2.37
C GLY A 43 -7.84 13.39 2.81
N ASP A 44 -6.73 14.08 2.70
CA ASP A 44 -5.39 13.62 3.06
C ASP A 44 -4.91 14.03 4.45
N LYS A 45 -5.77 14.66 5.25
CA LYS A 45 -5.45 15.25 6.57
C LYS A 45 -6.36 14.73 7.66
N VAL A 46 -5.90 14.89 8.89
CA VAL A 46 -6.72 14.70 10.09
C VAL A 46 -6.96 16.06 10.72
N GLU A 47 -8.21 16.50 10.80
CA GLU A 47 -8.62 17.61 11.64
C GLU A 47 -8.63 17.15 13.09
N LEU A 48 -7.64 17.61 13.84
CA LEU A 48 -7.44 17.18 15.21
C LEU A 48 -8.40 17.89 16.18
N THR A 49 -8.99 17.14 17.09
CA THR A 49 -9.66 17.64 18.28
C THR A 49 -8.64 18.17 19.30
N PRO A 50 -9.05 18.87 20.35
CA PRO A 50 -8.15 19.21 21.45
C PRO A 50 -7.41 18.02 22.05
N ALA A 51 -8.04 16.83 22.10
CA ALA A 51 -7.39 15.59 22.52
C ALA A 51 -6.35 15.09 21.52
N GLY A 52 -6.62 15.23 20.22
CA GLY A 52 -5.66 14.93 19.16
C GLY A 52 -4.46 15.85 19.15
N LEU A 53 -4.69 17.16 19.35
CA LEU A 53 -3.62 18.14 19.54
C LEU A 53 -2.75 17.79 20.75
N ALA A 54 -3.37 17.45 21.90
CA ALA A 54 -2.65 17.02 23.09
C ALA A 54 -1.79 15.77 22.84
N ALA A 55 -2.26 14.84 22.01
CA ALA A 55 -1.49 13.68 21.62
C ALA A 55 -0.28 14.05 20.74
N CYS A 56 -0.47 14.94 19.75
CA CYS A 56 0.58 15.47 18.89
C CYS A 56 1.66 16.19 19.71
N GLU A 57 1.25 17.12 20.58
CA GLU A 57 2.16 17.87 21.45
C GLU A 57 2.95 16.96 22.40
N SER A 58 2.32 15.88 22.89
CA SER A 58 2.97 14.91 23.75
C SER A 58 4.13 14.16 23.03
N ILE A 59 3.97 13.85 21.75
CA ILE A 59 5.04 13.24 20.93
C ILE A 59 6.18 14.26 20.73
N LEU A 60 5.82 15.49 20.34
CA LEU A 60 6.80 16.55 20.12
C LEU A 60 7.57 16.93 21.40
N PHE A 61 6.89 16.88 22.54
CA PHE A 61 7.52 17.11 23.84
C PHE A 61 8.52 15.98 24.18
N GLU A 62 8.13 14.72 23.99
CA GLU A 62 9.04 13.59 24.24
C GLU A 62 10.25 13.62 23.30
N ASN A 63 10.09 14.05 22.05
CA ASN A 63 11.22 14.24 21.11
C ASN A 63 12.26 15.27 21.59
N LYS A 64 11.82 16.31 22.30
CA LYS A 64 12.70 17.38 22.79
C LYS A 64 13.28 17.12 24.19
N ARG A 65 12.88 16.02 24.82
CA ARG A 65 13.26 15.75 26.21
C ARG A 65 14.73 15.34 26.31
N PRO A 66 15.56 16.02 27.14
CA PRO A 66 16.99 15.70 27.29
C PRO A 66 17.25 14.29 27.80
N GLY A 67 18.38 13.70 27.43
CA GLY A 67 18.83 12.37 27.86
C GLY A 67 17.98 11.22 27.31
N ARG A 68 17.34 11.42 26.17
CA ARG A 68 16.58 10.37 25.48
C ARG A 68 17.45 9.71 24.40
N HIS A 69 17.32 8.40 24.34
CA HIS A 69 17.92 7.59 23.29
C HIS A 69 16.91 7.20 22.20
N VAL A 70 15.68 7.72 22.28
CA VAL A 70 14.57 7.39 21.36
C VAL A 70 13.84 8.66 20.99
N TRP A 71 13.54 8.82 19.68
CA TRP A 71 12.66 9.88 19.16
C TRP A 71 11.78 9.38 18.04
N ALA A 72 10.63 10.02 17.83
CA ALA A 72 9.75 9.79 16.70
C ALA A 72 10.27 10.54 15.47
N ALA A 73 10.75 9.81 14.46
CA ALA A 73 11.23 10.40 13.22
C ALA A 73 10.08 10.78 12.28
N SER A 74 9.00 10.01 12.32
CA SER A 74 7.72 10.32 11.65
C SER A 74 6.57 9.82 12.50
N PHE A 75 5.41 10.49 12.43
CA PHE A 75 4.20 10.06 13.11
C PHE A 75 2.94 10.65 12.47
N VAL A 76 1.80 10.01 12.72
CA VAL A 76 0.46 10.53 12.42
C VAL A 76 -0.48 10.19 13.57
N VAL A 77 -1.28 11.17 13.97
CA VAL A 77 -2.38 11.00 14.92
C VAL A 77 -3.65 10.80 14.12
N MET A 78 -4.13 9.55 14.07
CA MET A 78 -5.39 9.16 13.44
C MET A 78 -6.55 9.33 14.44
N PRO A 79 -7.80 9.32 14.01
CA PRO A 79 -8.94 9.53 14.91
C PRO A 79 -8.95 8.65 16.17
N ASP A 80 -8.52 7.40 16.07
CA ASP A 80 -8.63 6.39 17.14
C ASP A 80 -7.29 5.70 17.49
N HIS A 81 -6.19 6.09 16.84
CA HIS A 81 -4.86 5.50 17.05
C HIS A 81 -3.73 6.40 16.59
N ILE A 82 -2.51 6.01 16.92
CA ILE A 82 -1.30 6.71 16.51
C ILE A 82 -0.36 5.71 15.84
N HIS A 83 0.18 6.11 14.71
CA HIS A 83 1.33 5.47 14.09
C HIS A 83 2.55 6.35 14.24
N MET A 84 3.70 5.74 14.55
CA MET A 84 4.98 6.45 14.58
C MET A 84 6.13 5.52 14.22
N ARG A 85 7.16 6.08 13.62
CA ARG A 85 8.45 5.41 13.46
C ARG A 85 9.42 6.01 14.46
N LEU A 86 9.80 5.20 15.43
CA LEU A 86 10.76 5.53 16.46
C LEU A 86 12.17 5.15 15.99
N VAL A 87 13.13 6.00 16.28
CA VAL A 87 14.55 5.71 16.12
C VAL A 87 15.16 5.57 17.49
N LEU A 88 15.80 4.43 17.72
CA LEU A 88 16.58 4.13 18.91
C LEU A 88 18.06 4.31 18.57
N GLU A 89 18.76 5.12 19.36
CA GLU A 89 20.20 5.36 19.19
C GLU A 89 21.06 4.14 19.56
N PRO A 90 22.21 3.94 18.91
CA PRO A 90 23.22 3.01 19.38
C PRO A 90 23.68 3.34 20.80
N GLY A 91 24.03 2.31 21.57
CA GLY A 91 24.56 2.51 22.92
C GLY A 91 23.54 2.92 23.98
N ALA A 92 22.26 2.69 23.76
CA ALA A 92 21.16 2.98 24.69
C ALA A 92 21.17 2.10 25.97
N GLY A 93 22.28 1.47 26.34
CA GLY A 93 22.46 0.67 27.54
C GLY A 93 22.04 -0.80 27.39
N GLU A 94 21.93 -1.51 28.52
CA GLU A 94 21.65 -2.96 28.56
C GLU A 94 20.22 -3.33 28.17
N GLU A 95 19.26 -2.41 28.38
CA GLU A 95 17.83 -2.64 28.06
C GLU A 95 17.30 -1.61 27.04
N PRO A 96 17.81 -1.59 25.78
CA PRO A 96 17.47 -0.55 24.80
C PRO A 96 15.96 -0.41 24.54
N LEU A 97 15.23 -1.53 24.49
CA LEU A 97 13.78 -1.53 24.24
C LEU A 97 12.95 -0.91 25.38
N ARG A 98 13.53 -0.80 26.59
CA ARG A 98 12.89 -0.09 27.69
C ARG A 98 12.64 1.38 27.34
N HIS A 99 13.57 2.01 26.59
CA HIS A 99 13.42 3.40 26.14
C HIS A 99 12.23 3.55 25.19
N VAL A 100 11.99 2.58 24.28
CA VAL A 100 10.83 2.56 23.39
C VAL A 100 9.52 2.49 24.17
N GLY A 101 9.45 1.54 25.14
CA GLY A 101 8.30 1.41 26.03
C GLY A 101 8.04 2.66 26.88
N GLN A 102 9.11 3.29 27.39
CA GLN A 102 9.02 4.54 28.16
C GLN A 102 8.49 5.69 27.28
N PHE A 103 8.99 5.82 26.04
CA PHE A 103 8.52 6.82 25.09
C PHE A 103 7.00 6.69 24.88
N VAL A 104 6.53 5.51 24.50
CA VAL A 104 5.10 5.24 24.26
C VAL A 104 4.27 5.51 25.52
N ASN A 105 4.71 5.04 26.69
CA ASN A 105 3.99 5.22 27.96
C ASN A 105 3.92 6.71 28.35
N ASN A 106 4.97 7.48 28.10
CA ASN A 106 4.97 8.92 28.36
C ASN A 106 4.00 9.64 27.43
N VAL A 107 4.01 9.34 26.11
CA VAL A 107 3.03 9.89 25.18
C VAL A 107 1.60 9.55 25.62
N LYS A 108 1.31 8.30 25.97
CA LYS A 108 0.00 7.88 26.51
C LYS A 108 -0.40 8.65 27.77
N ARG A 109 0.55 8.84 28.70
CA ARG A 109 0.30 9.54 29.96
C ARG A 109 0.05 11.04 29.77
N TRP A 110 0.92 11.70 28.98
CA TRP A 110 0.82 13.13 28.73
C TRP A 110 -0.41 13.49 27.92
N SER A 111 -0.69 12.76 26.84
CA SER A 111 -1.88 12.99 26.02
C SER A 111 -3.17 12.83 26.82
N ARG A 112 -3.26 11.80 27.70
CA ARG A 112 -4.39 11.61 28.61
C ARG A 112 -4.55 12.78 29.57
N LYS A 113 -3.45 13.24 30.18
CA LYS A 113 -3.47 14.37 31.13
C LYS A 113 -3.95 15.65 30.45
N HIS A 114 -3.42 15.97 29.28
CA HIS A 114 -3.76 17.19 28.57
C HIS A 114 -5.16 17.13 27.93
N ALA A 115 -5.57 15.98 27.39
CA ALA A 115 -6.95 15.82 26.91
C ALA A 115 -7.99 15.99 28.01
N ALA A 116 -7.68 15.57 29.24
CA ALA A 116 -8.57 15.77 30.40
C ALA A 116 -8.79 17.24 30.73
N VAL A 117 -7.82 18.13 30.46
CA VAL A 117 -7.98 19.60 30.60
C VAL A 117 -9.04 20.12 29.63
N ALA A 118 -9.15 19.49 28.44
CA ALA A 118 -10.19 19.81 27.46
C ALA A 118 -11.50 19.02 27.69
N GLY A 119 -11.66 18.38 28.84
CA GLY A 119 -12.85 17.58 29.19
C GLY A 119 -12.96 16.23 28.48
N VAL A 120 -11.92 15.78 27.81
CA VAL A 120 -11.92 14.49 27.06
C VAL A 120 -11.21 13.41 27.86
N LYS A 121 -11.93 12.32 28.17
CA LYS A 121 -11.36 11.12 28.82
C LYS A 121 -10.76 10.20 27.75
N VAL A 122 -9.43 10.11 27.71
CA VAL A 122 -8.70 9.20 26.82
C VAL A 122 -8.30 7.95 27.61
N GLU A 123 -8.78 6.79 27.18
CA GLU A 123 -8.32 5.48 27.66
C GLU A 123 -7.57 4.78 26.52
N TRP A 124 -6.32 4.41 26.79
CA TRP A 124 -5.50 3.67 25.84
C TRP A 124 -5.64 2.17 26.01
N GLU A 125 -5.48 1.42 24.92
CA GLU A 125 -5.20 -0.01 25.04
C GLU A 125 -3.89 -0.23 25.82
N GLU A 126 -3.80 -1.33 26.57
CA GLU A 126 -2.66 -1.61 27.45
C GLU A 126 -1.35 -1.69 26.66
N ASN A 127 -1.36 -2.39 25.55
CA ASN A 127 -0.19 -2.66 24.76
C ASN A 127 -0.07 -1.72 23.55
N TYR A 128 1.03 -1.88 22.83
CA TYR A 128 1.27 -1.32 21.51
C TYR A 128 1.81 -2.42 20.59
N HIS A 129 1.63 -2.25 19.29
CA HIS A 129 2.22 -3.11 18.28
C HIS A 129 3.52 -2.48 17.83
N ASP A 130 4.57 -3.29 17.68
CA ASP A 130 5.85 -2.85 17.18
C ASP A 130 6.39 -3.77 16.08
N HIS A 131 7.11 -3.19 15.14
CA HIS A 131 7.76 -3.89 14.05
C HIS A 131 9.11 -3.22 13.72
N ILE A 132 10.19 -4.03 13.62
CA ILE A 132 11.52 -3.51 13.33
C ILE A 132 11.67 -3.24 11.83
N CYS A 133 12.15 -2.05 11.51
CA CYS A 133 12.46 -1.64 10.15
C CYS A 133 13.95 -1.92 9.88
N VAL A 134 14.23 -3.07 9.28
CA VAL A 134 15.61 -3.61 9.15
C VAL A 134 16.46 -2.96 8.07
N SER A 135 15.91 -2.04 7.27
CA SER A 135 16.65 -1.38 6.19
C SER A 135 16.12 0.02 5.91
N ARG A 136 16.96 0.85 5.26
CA ARG A 136 16.54 2.18 4.80
C ARG A 136 15.29 2.12 3.91
N PHE A 137 15.21 1.15 3.01
CA PHE A 137 14.06 0.94 2.15
C PHE A 137 12.76 0.68 2.93
N ILE A 138 12.83 -0.10 4.02
CA ILE A 138 11.68 -0.33 4.90
C ILE A 138 11.31 0.94 5.66
N ASN A 139 12.29 1.74 6.11
CA ASN A 139 12.03 3.03 6.75
C ASN A 139 11.25 3.97 5.82
N GLU A 140 11.70 4.11 4.57
CA GLU A 140 11.03 4.95 3.57
C GLU A 140 9.59 4.47 3.30
N LYS A 141 9.35 3.16 3.22
CA LYS A 141 7.99 2.60 3.10
C LYS A 141 7.12 2.89 4.31
N VAL A 142 7.67 2.80 5.51
CA VAL A 142 6.94 3.09 6.76
C VAL A 142 6.63 4.58 6.86
N ASP A 143 7.58 5.45 6.51
CA ASP A 143 7.34 6.90 6.49
C ASP A 143 6.25 7.28 5.48
N ALA A 144 6.29 6.69 4.29
CA ALA A 144 5.23 6.86 3.29
C ALA A 144 3.88 6.34 3.80
N TYR A 145 3.85 5.16 4.46
CA TYR A 145 2.64 4.62 5.07
C TYR A 145 2.06 5.56 6.14
N ILE A 146 2.90 6.12 7.00
CA ILE A 146 2.50 7.08 8.03
C ILE A 146 1.92 8.33 7.36
N GLY A 147 2.61 8.89 6.37
CA GLY A 147 2.19 10.10 5.67
C GLY A 147 0.87 9.94 4.89
N TYR A 148 0.67 8.81 4.23
CA TYR A 148 -0.55 8.55 3.44
C TYR A 148 -1.68 7.90 4.23
N ASN A 149 -1.52 7.65 5.54
CA ASN A 149 -2.55 6.97 6.33
C ASN A 149 -3.90 7.71 6.34
N PRO A 150 -3.97 9.05 6.49
CA PRO A 150 -5.24 9.78 6.40
C PRO A 150 -5.89 9.62 5.02
N LEU A 151 -5.14 9.82 3.93
CA LEU A 151 -5.64 9.65 2.57
C LEU A 151 -6.18 8.23 2.33
N LYS A 152 -5.41 7.23 2.73
CA LYS A 152 -5.84 5.82 2.66
C LYS A 152 -7.14 5.57 3.42
N TRP A 153 -7.27 6.14 4.61
CA TRP A 153 -8.48 6.03 5.42
C TRP A 153 -9.67 6.68 4.71
N SER A 154 -9.49 7.88 4.16
CA SER A 154 -10.51 8.60 3.39
C SER A 154 -10.99 7.80 2.19
N LEU A 155 -10.07 7.19 1.43
CA LEU A 155 -10.40 6.35 0.27
C LEU A 155 -11.22 5.10 0.65
N MET A 156 -11.04 4.60 1.88
CA MET A 156 -11.75 3.40 2.36
C MET A 156 -13.09 3.69 3.02
N HIS A 157 -13.25 4.87 3.63
CA HIS A 157 -14.37 5.17 4.52
C HIS A 157 -15.09 6.48 4.19
N GLY A 158 -14.58 7.25 3.22
CA GLY A 158 -15.20 8.51 2.79
C GLY A 158 -16.56 8.30 2.12
N PRO A 159 -17.38 9.34 2.01
CA PRO A 159 -18.72 9.24 1.39
C PRO A 159 -18.67 8.80 -0.08
N ASP A 160 -17.61 9.18 -0.79
CA ASP A 160 -17.37 8.82 -2.20
C ASP A 160 -16.32 7.71 -2.31
N ALA A 161 -16.24 6.79 -1.32
CA ALA A 161 -15.18 5.79 -1.22
C ALA A 161 -14.86 5.12 -2.58
N PRO A 162 -13.81 5.55 -3.31
CA PRO A 162 -13.48 5.05 -4.64
C PRO A 162 -12.96 3.60 -4.60
N LEU A 163 -12.79 3.05 -3.40
CA LEU A 163 -12.31 1.69 -3.17
C LEU A 163 -13.45 0.68 -2.96
N LYS A 164 -14.67 1.03 -3.38
CA LYS A 164 -15.77 0.06 -3.48
C LYS A 164 -15.48 -0.91 -4.62
N VAL A 165 -15.51 -2.19 -4.32
CA VAL A 165 -15.38 -3.24 -5.34
C VAL A 165 -16.64 -3.28 -6.18
N VAL A 166 -16.47 -3.20 -7.50
CA VAL A 166 -17.52 -3.37 -8.49
C VAL A 166 -17.49 -4.84 -8.94
N GLU A 167 -18.59 -5.54 -8.73
CA GLU A 167 -18.73 -6.98 -9.01
C GLU A 167 -20.19 -7.32 -9.33
N PRO A 168 -20.51 -7.94 -10.47
CA PRO A 168 -19.61 -8.17 -11.60
C PRO A 168 -19.21 -6.87 -12.32
N LEU A 169 -18.02 -6.85 -12.90
CA LEU A 169 -17.59 -5.75 -13.75
C LEU A 169 -18.24 -5.87 -15.13
N LEU A 170 -19.27 -5.08 -15.36
CA LEU A 170 -20.01 -5.07 -16.61
C LEU A 170 -19.35 -4.11 -17.61
N SER A 171 -18.70 -4.66 -18.61
CA SER A 171 -18.12 -3.91 -19.72
C SER A 171 -18.03 -4.82 -20.94
N THR A 172 -18.27 -4.29 -22.13
CA THR A 172 -18.17 -5.01 -23.42
C THR A 172 -16.78 -5.56 -23.71
N ARG A 173 -15.79 -5.21 -22.92
CA ARG A 173 -14.41 -5.70 -23.04
C ARG A 173 -14.22 -7.06 -22.40
N PHE A 174 -15.04 -7.40 -21.42
CA PHE A 174 -14.89 -8.63 -20.67
C PHE A 174 -15.78 -9.73 -21.25
N PRO A 175 -15.26 -10.97 -21.35
CA PRO A 175 -16.08 -12.11 -21.75
C PRO A 175 -17.27 -12.27 -20.80
N GLU A 176 -18.45 -12.55 -21.35
CA GLU A 176 -19.71 -12.73 -20.58
C GLU A 176 -19.69 -13.98 -19.69
N ASP A 177 -18.87 -14.97 -20.06
CA ASP A 177 -18.68 -16.23 -19.35
C ASP A 177 -17.60 -16.19 -18.27
N GLU A 178 -16.92 -15.05 -18.10
CA GLU A 178 -15.91 -14.85 -17.07
C GLU A 178 -16.39 -13.86 -16.01
N TRP A 179 -16.18 -14.20 -14.73
CA TRP A 179 -16.51 -13.30 -13.63
C TRP A 179 -15.33 -12.38 -13.28
N TRP A 180 -15.56 -11.09 -13.44
CA TRP A 180 -14.54 -10.07 -13.17
C TRP A 180 -15.00 -9.11 -12.08
N SER A 181 -14.06 -8.70 -11.25
CA SER A 181 -14.23 -7.65 -10.25
C SER A 181 -13.18 -6.56 -10.44
N ALA A 182 -13.53 -5.33 -10.09
CA ALA A 182 -12.63 -4.20 -10.17
C ALA A 182 -12.80 -3.23 -9.00
N VAL A 183 -11.75 -2.46 -8.73
CA VAL A 183 -11.75 -1.36 -7.78
C VAL A 183 -10.97 -0.17 -8.33
N GLY A 184 -11.38 1.04 -7.99
CA GLY A 184 -10.80 2.29 -8.50
C GLY A 184 -11.50 2.80 -9.74
N ASN A 185 -10.76 3.40 -10.66
CA ASN A 185 -11.33 4.03 -11.84
C ASN A 185 -11.72 3.01 -12.93
N VAL A 186 -12.94 2.50 -12.88
CA VAL A 186 -13.45 1.53 -13.87
C VAL A 186 -13.65 2.14 -15.27
N GLU A 187 -13.69 3.47 -15.40
CA GLU A 187 -13.77 4.16 -16.70
C GLU A 187 -12.55 3.91 -17.59
N LEU A 188 -11.44 3.46 -17.00
CA LEU A 188 -10.25 3.02 -17.76
C LEU A 188 -10.55 1.80 -18.66
N PHE A 189 -11.68 1.11 -18.45
CA PHE A 189 -12.17 0.03 -19.29
C PHE A 189 -13.22 0.49 -20.29
N ALA A 190 -13.51 1.78 -20.40
CA ALA A 190 -14.48 2.27 -21.36
C ALA A 190 -14.08 1.91 -22.82
N PRO A 191 -15.05 1.68 -23.73
CA PRO A 191 -14.78 1.22 -25.11
C PRO A 191 -13.84 2.13 -25.91
N ASN A 192 -13.83 3.42 -25.63
CA ASN A 192 -12.97 4.43 -26.28
C ASN A 192 -11.55 4.49 -25.71
N CYS A 193 -11.27 3.85 -24.58
CA CYS A 193 -9.91 3.82 -24.01
C CYS A 193 -9.00 2.90 -24.85
N LYS A 194 -7.82 3.38 -25.18
CA LYS A 194 -6.78 2.57 -25.84
C LYS A 194 -5.97 1.85 -24.78
N ILE A 195 -6.16 0.55 -24.62
CA ILE A 195 -5.44 -0.24 -23.62
C ILE A 195 -4.27 -0.97 -24.28
N ALA A 196 -3.08 -0.82 -23.72
CA ALA A 196 -1.91 -1.63 -24.02
C ALA A 196 -1.64 -2.59 -22.86
N ALA A 197 -2.04 -3.85 -23.01
CA ALA A 197 -1.68 -4.89 -22.06
C ALA A 197 -0.21 -5.26 -22.25
N VAL A 198 0.58 -5.16 -21.20
CA VAL A 198 2.04 -5.32 -21.25
C VAL A 198 2.48 -6.46 -20.34
N SER A 199 3.26 -7.38 -20.88
CA SER A 199 3.99 -8.36 -20.09
C SER A 199 5.48 -8.30 -20.43
N VAL A 200 6.32 -8.15 -19.42
CA VAL A 200 7.77 -8.11 -19.55
C VAL A 200 8.37 -9.37 -18.95
N SER A 201 9.03 -10.16 -19.77
CA SER A 201 9.68 -11.39 -19.32
C SER A 201 10.69 -11.13 -18.20
N ARG A 202 10.70 -12.00 -17.20
CA ARG A 202 11.72 -11.99 -16.12
C ARG A 202 13.14 -12.20 -16.63
N THR A 203 13.31 -12.76 -17.84
CA THR A 203 14.62 -12.94 -18.49
C THR A 203 15.14 -11.68 -19.17
N THR A 204 14.33 -10.61 -19.24
CA THR A 204 14.75 -9.32 -19.76
C THR A 204 15.87 -8.74 -18.89
N ARG A 205 16.94 -8.26 -19.53
CA ARG A 205 18.08 -7.69 -18.80
C ARG A 205 17.70 -6.39 -18.11
N VAL A 206 18.24 -6.17 -16.92
CA VAL A 206 18.01 -4.92 -16.15
C VAL A 206 18.48 -3.69 -16.97
N SER A 207 19.55 -3.83 -17.77
CA SER A 207 20.03 -2.78 -18.68
C SER A 207 19.01 -2.35 -19.74
N ASP A 208 18.03 -3.20 -20.06
CA ASP A 208 17.02 -2.93 -21.08
C ASP A 208 15.79 -2.22 -20.49
N HIS A 209 15.63 -2.25 -19.15
CA HIS A 209 14.47 -1.66 -18.47
C HIS A 209 14.29 -0.17 -18.76
N PRO A 210 15.33 0.70 -18.78
CA PRO A 210 15.16 2.12 -19.10
C PRO A 210 14.52 2.35 -20.47
N ALA A 211 14.95 1.62 -21.49
CA ALA A 211 14.39 1.75 -22.84
C ALA A 211 12.94 1.26 -22.93
N ILE A 212 12.59 0.20 -22.17
CA ILE A 212 11.22 -0.30 -22.07
C ILE A 212 10.34 0.75 -21.41
N VAL A 213 10.79 1.31 -20.29
CA VAL A 213 10.07 2.35 -19.53
C VAL A 213 9.84 3.58 -20.42
N GLU A 214 10.87 4.09 -21.09
CA GLU A 214 10.77 5.25 -21.97
C GLU A 214 9.70 5.06 -23.05
N ARG A 215 9.69 3.90 -23.71
CA ARG A 215 8.72 3.59 -24.77
C ARG A 215 7.29 3.52 -24.23
N LEU A 216 7.08 2.86 -23.09
CA LEU A 216 5.76 2.72 -22.51
C LEU A 216 5.25 4.04 -21.94
N LEU A 217 6.14 4.88 -21.37
CA LEU A 217 5.78 6.24 -20.99
C LEU A 217 5.37 7.09 -22.20
N LYS A 218 6.09 6.98 -23.32
CA LYS A 218 5.71 7.68 -24.56
C LYS A 218 4.34 7.25 -25.04
N ALA A 219 4.03 5.95 -25.01
CA ALA A 219 2.71 5.44 -25.33
C ALA A 219 1.64 5.98 -24.37
N ALA A 220 1.90 5.93 -23.06
CA ALA A 220 0.97 6.44 -22.06
C ALA A 220 0.71 7.94 -22.20
N LYS A 221 1.74 8.76 -22.47
CA LYS A 221 1.62 10.19 -22.75
C LYS A 221 0.84 10.49 -24.04
N SER A 222 0.77 9.52 -24.98
CA SER A 222 -0.07 9.62 -26.18
C SER A 222 -1.49 9.05 -26.02
N GLY A 223 -1.91 8.83 -24.75
CA GLY A 223 -3.28 8.44 -24.41
C GLY A 223 -3.55 6.94 -24.31
N TRP A 224 -2.50 6.10 -24.28
CA TRP A 224 -2.65 4.68 -23.99
C TRP A 224 -2.71 4.42 -22.49
N VAL A 225 -3.64 3.57 -22.07
CA VAL A 225 -3.69 3.05 -20.70
C VAL A 225 -2.84 1.78 -20.64
N ILE A 226 -1.78 1.80 -19.87
CA ILE A 226 -0.92 0.63 -19.70
C ILE A 226 -1.55 -0.31 -18.68
N ALA A 227 -1.80 -1.57 -19.10
CA ALA A 227 -2.35 -2.62 -18.26
C ALA A 227 -1.34 -3.74 -18.07
N SER A 228 -1.11 -4.17 -16.83
CA SER A 228 -0.18 -5.26 -16.53
C SER A 228 -0.46 -5.84 -15.13
N THR A 229 0.11 -7.00 -14.85
CA THR A 229 0.18 -7.53 -13.49
C THR A 229 1.21 -6.81 -12.62
N PHE A 230 2.19 -6.14 -13.24
CA PHE A 230 3.29 -5.42 -12.58
C PHE A 230 4.08 -6.25 -11.55
N ILE A 231 4.36 -7.53 -11.88
CA ILE A 231 5.08 -8.46 -10.98
C ILE A 231 6.53 -8.72 -11.39
N SER A 232 6.87 -8.60 -12.68
CA SER A 232 8.25 -8.75 -13.12
C SER A 232 9.06 -7.48 -12.83
N PRO A 233 10.40 -7.57 -12.68
CA PRO A 233 11.23 -6.39 -12.44
C PRO A 233 11.04 -5.28 -13.48
N GLY A 234 10.89 -5.65 -14.77
CA GLY A 234 10.62 -4.70 -15.85
C GLY A 234 9.24 -4.05 -15.73
N GLU A 235 8.21 -4.83 -15.43
CA GLU A 235 6.85 -4.32 -15.21
C GLU A 235 6.78 -3.39 -13.98
N ILE A 236 7.48 -3.75 -12.88
CA ILE A 236 7.57 -2.90 -11.68
C ILE A 236 8.25 -1.56 -12.00
N ALA A 237 9.29 -1.57 -12.84
CA ALA A 237 9.95 -0.34 -13.28
C ALA A 237 8.99 0.56 -14.08
N VAL A 238 8.19 -0.03 -14.97
CA VAL A 238 7.14 0.67 -15.73
C VAL A 238 6.09 1.26 -14.79
N TYR A 239 5.58 0.48 -13.83
CA TYR A 239 4.58 0.94 -12.86
C TYR A 239 5.06 2.15 -12.06
N LYS A 240 6.30 2.09 -11.54
CA LYS A 240 6.91 3.20 -10.81
C LYS A 240 7.01 4.46 -11.66
N ALA A 241 7.40 4.31 -12.92
CA ALA A 241 7.53 5.42 -13.84
C ALA A 241 6.17 6.04 -14.21
N LEU A 242 5.13 5.22 -14.44
CA LEU A 242 3.77 5.70 -14.68
C LEU A 242 3.25 6.50 -13.47
N ASN A 243 3.46 6.00 -12.25
CA ASN A 243 3.08 6.70 -11.03
C ASN A 243 3.82 8.02 -10.84
N ALA A 244 5.13 8.05 -11.11
CA ALA A 244 5.95 9.26 -11.01
C ALA A 244 5.51 10.36 -11.99
N GLU A 245 5.04 9.95 -13.17
CA GLU A 245 4.55 10.86 -14.23
C GLU A 245 3.04 11.17 -14.12
N GLY A 246 2.35 10.64 -13.11
CA GLY A 246 0.91 10.85 -12.93
C GLY A 246 0.04 10.24 -14.02
N LEU A 247 0.49 9.17 -14.68
CA LEU A 247 -0.19 8.54 -15.80
C LEU A 247 -1.13 7.41 -15.38
N PRO A 248 -2.28 7.23 -16.05
CA PRO A 248 -3.23 6.19 -15.72
C PRO A 248 -2.73 4.79 -16.08
N CYS A 249 -3.11 3.80 -15.26
CA CYS A 249 -2.80 2.41 -15.53
C CYS A 249 -3.84 1.44 -14.94
N ILE A 250 -3.83 0.22 -15.44
CA ILE A 250 -4.63 -0.90 -14.95
C ILE A 250 -3.70 -1.97 -14.38
N LYS A 251 -3.91 -2.32 -13.12
CA LYS A 251 -3.19 -3.39 -12.44
C LYS A 251 -4.09 -4.62 -12.34
N ALA A 252 -3.62 -5.77 -12.77
CA ALA A 252 -4.37 -7.01 -12.64
C ALA A 252 -3.80 -7.90 -11.54
N SER A 253 -4.67 -8.55 -10.80
CA SER A 253 -4.33 -9.50 -9.74
C SER A 253 -5.05 -10.83 -9.99
N PRO A 254 -4.39 -11.99 -9.82
CA PRO A 254 -5.06 -13.27 -9.82
C PRO A 254 -5.76 -13.55 -8.48
N ASP A 255 -5.42 -12.79 -7.44
CA ASP A 255 -6.05 -12.95 -6.13
C ASP A 255 -7.40 -12.20 -6.13
N PRO A 256 -8.50 -12.79 -5.62
CA PRO A 256 -9.79 -12.14 -5.54
C PRO A 256 -9.73 -10.81 -4.79
N LEU A 257 -10.49 -9.83 -5.24
CA LEU A 257 -10.59 -8.55 -4.54
C LEU A 257 -11.44 -8.73 -3.28
N SER A 258 -10.90 -8.32 -2.13
CA SER A 258 -11.68 -8.29 -0.90
C SER A 258 -12.75 -7.21 -0.99
N MET A 259 -13.97 -7.47 -0.51
CA MET A 259 -15.06 -6.48 -0.40
C MET A 259 -14.61 -5.20 0.33
N VAL A 260 -13.68 -5.32 1.26
CA VAL A 260 -12.97 -4.20 1.89
C VAL A 260 -11.57 -4.15 1.30
N TYR A 261 -11.44 -3.52 0.14
CA TYR A 261 -10.14 -3.39 -0.52
C TYR A 261 -9.21 -2.46 0.26
N ARG A 262 -7.98 -2.93 0.47
CA ARG A 262 -6.94 -2.16 1.18
C ARG A 262 -5.78 -1.88 0.24
N PRO A 263 -5.65 -0.64 -0.25
CA PRO A 263 -4.58 -0.32 -1.20
C PRO A 263 -3.20 -0.46 -0.57
N HIS A 264 -2.24 -0.85 -1.39
CA HIS A 264 -0.85 -0.68 -1.03
C HIS A 264 -0.50 0.81 -0.94
N VAL A 265 0.51 1.15 -0.13
CA VAL A 265 0.93 2.55 0.06
C VAL A 265 1.28 3.22 -1.28
N GLU A 266 1.95 2.50 -2.15
CA GLU A 266 2.36 2.96 -3.48
C GLU A 266 1.19 3.19 -4.45
N ASP A 267 0.02 2.60 -4.19
CA ASP A 267 -1.18 2.71 -5.01
C ASP A 267 -2.11 3.85 -4.50
N THR A 268 -1.91 4.31 -3.26
CA THR A 268 -2.85 5.20 -2.56
C THR A 268 -3.08 6.51 -3.31
N VAL A 269 -2.01 7.15 -3.76
CA VAL A 269 -2.11 8.43 -4.50
C VAL A 269 -2.78 8.22 -5.87
N ALA A 270 -2.42 7.15 -6.58
CA ALA A 270 -3.01 6.83 -7.87
C ALA A 270 -4.52 6.56 -7.80
N PHE A 271 -4.99 5.94 -6.71
CA PHE A 271 -6.42 5.79 -6.45
C PHE A 271 -7.10 7.14 -6.15
N ALA A 272 -6.47 7.96 -5.30
CA ALA A 272 -7.02 9.28 -4.94
C ALA A 272 -7.18 10.19 -6.16
N GLU A 273 -6.27 10.10 -7.11
CA GLU A 273 -6.28 10.87 -8.35
C GLU A 273 -7.09 10.21 -9.47
N GLY A 274 -7.75 9.09 -9.22
CA GLY A 274 -8.55 8.38 -10.21
C GLY A 274 -7.73 7.80 -11.38
N ARG A 275 -6.42 7.56 -11.18
CA ARG A 275 -5.51 7.08 -12.23
C ARG A 275 -5.32 5.57 -12.24
N LEU A 276 -5.82 4.86 -11.23
CA LEU A 276 -5.61 3.43 -11.07
C LEU A 276 -6.94 2.68 -11.04
N ALA A 277 -7.01 1.61 -11.82
CA ALA A 277 -7.95 0.52 -11.63
C ALA A 277 -7.17 -0.76 -11.27
N VAL A 278 -7.66 -1.51 -10.30
CA VAL A 278 -7.21 -2.88 -10.05
C VAL A 278 -8.31 -3.82 -10.44
N VAL A 279 -7.98 -4.82 -11.23
CA VAL A 279 -8.94 -5.82 -11.74
C VAL A 279 -8.50 -7.21 -11.35
N SER A 280 -9.47 -8.06 -11.04
CA SER A 280 -9.28 -9.47 -10.75
C SER A 280 -10.32 -10.32 -11.48
N ARG A 281 -9.95 -11.54 -11.78
CA ARG A 281 -10.84 -12.55 -12.33
C ARG A 281 -10.96 -13.71 -11.34
N GLU A 282 -12.17 -14.23 -11.19
CA GLU A 282 -12.35 -15.46 -10.44
C GLU A 282 -11.54 -16.58 -11.08
N CYS A 283 -10.60 -17.14 -10.33
CA CYS A 283 -9.72 -18.21 -10.80
C CYS A 283 -10.18 -19.56 -10.23
N THR A 284 -10.04 -20.61 -11.02
CA THR A 284 -10.27 -21.98 -10.54
C THR A 284 -9.25 -22.33 -9.44
N PRO A 285 -9.68 -22.98 -8.35
CA PRO A 285 -8.83 -23.16 -7.15
C PRO A 285 -7.55 -23.98 -7.34
N ASP A 286 -7.43 -24.76 -8.40
CA ASP A 286 -6.39 -25.79 -8.57
C ASP A 286 -5.23 -25.41 -9.50
N ILE A 287 -5.06 -24.14 -9.84
CA ILE A 287 -3.93 -23.70 -10.69
C ILE A 287 -2.74 -23.22 -9.86
N SER A 288 -1.54 -23.46 -10.34
CA SER A 288 -0.34 -22.95 -9.69
C SER A 288 -0.35 -21.41 -9.69
N ARG A 289 0.27 -20.79 -8.65
CA ARG A 289 0.37 -19.33 -8.58
C ARG A 289 1.07 -18.72 -9.82
N TYR A 290 2.01 -19.45 -10.40
CA TYR A 290 2.68 -19.06 -11.65
C TYR A 290 1.70 -19.00 -12.82
N ASP A 291 0.90 -20.05 -13.00
CA ASP A 291 -0.09 -20.11 -14.08
C ASP A 291 -1.21 -19.07 -13.90
N ALA A 292 -1.59 -18.80 -12.64
CA ALA A 292 -2.56 -17.75 -12.31
C ALA A 292 -2.10 -16.37 -12.80
N TRP A 293 -0.84 -16.00 -12.56
CA TRP A 293 -0.28 -14.73 -13.03
C TRP A 293 -0.13 -14.68 -14.56
N HIS A 294 0.29 -15.77 -15.20
CA HIS A 294 0.36 -15.84 -16.66
C HIS A 294 -1.03 -15.78 -17.29
N GLY A 295 -1.98 -16.53 -16.76
CA GLY A 295 -3.38 -16.49 -17.21
C GLY A 295 -4.01 -15.10 -17.08
N MET A 296 -3.61 -14.33 -16.05
CA MET A 296 -4.07 -12.95 -15.89
C MET A 296 -3.47 -12.01 -16.95
N ASN A 297 -2.19 -12.15 -17.28
CA ASN A 297 -1.58 -11.40 -18.37
C ASN A 297 -2.25 -11.70 -19.71
N ASP A 298 -2.50 -12.98 -20.03
CA ASP A 298 -3.19 -13.38 -21.25
C ASP A 298 -4.62 -12.85 -21.31
N ALA A 299 -5.33 -12.84 -20.19
CA ALA A 299 -6.66 -12.25 -20.09
C ALA A 299 -6.64 -10.73 -20.34
N LEU A 300 -5.67 -10.01 -19.77
CA LEU A 300 -5.49 -8.57 -20.07
C LEU A 300 -5.24 -8.31 -21.55
N ALA A 301 -4.43 -9.14 -22.20
CA ALA A 301 -4.17 -8.99 -23.63
C ALA A 301 -5.44 -9.19 -24.48
N ARG A 302 -6.30 -10.15 -24.10
CA ARG A 302 -7.62 -10.36 -24.75
C ARG A 302 -8.54 -9.15 -24.52
N ILE A 303 -8.66 -8.66 -23.29
CA ILE A 303 -9.45 -7.49 -22.94
C ILE A 303 -8.97 -6.26 -23.73
N ALA A 304 -7.65 -6.07 -23.85
CA ALA A 304 -7.08 -4.98 -24.62
C ALA A 304 -7.45 -5.10 -26.11
N ALA A 305 -7.39 -6.30 -26.68
CA ALA A 305 -7.69 -6.56 -28.09
C ALA A 305 -9.19 -6.51 -28.43
N ALA A 306 -10.08 -6.70 -27.43
CA ALA A 306 -11.52 -6.85 -27.65
C ALA A 306 -12.24 -5.60 -28.17
N SER A 307 -11.63 -4.40 -28.09
CA SER A 307 -12.27 -3.17 -28.59
C SER A 307 -11.28 -2.07 -28.89
N GLY A 308 -11.62 -1.20 -29.86
CA GLY A 308 -11.10 0.16 -30.00
C GLY A 308 -9.60 0.34 -30.29
N GLY A 309 -8.92 -0.68 -30.80
CA GLY A 309 -7.50 -0.55 -31.17
C GLY A 309 -6.51 -0.86 -30.05
N GLY A 310 -6.96 -1.53 -28.99
CA GLY A 310 -6.07 -2.04 -27.94
C GLY A 310 -5.14 -3.15 -28.41
N VAL A 311 -4.05 -3.40 -27.69
CA VAL A 311 -2.99 -4.33 -28.10
C VAL A 311 -2.36 -5.05 -26.91
N GLY A 312 -2.08 -6.34 -27.07
CA GLY A 312 -1.21 -7.09 -26.17
C GLY A 312 0.26 -6.97 -26.61
N VAL A 313 1.12 -6.59 -25.69
CA VAL A 313 2.52 -6.33 -25.91
C VAL A 313 3.38 -7.23 -25.03
N TYR A 314 4.10 -8.19 -25.65
CA TYR A 314 5.04 -9.05 -24.95
C TYR A 314 6.48 -8.65 -25.23
N ILE A 315 7.21 -8.31 -24.16
CA ILE A 315 8.61 -7.88 -24.24
C ILE A 315 9.51 -8.98 -23.67
N HIS A 316 10.38 -9.53 -24.49
CA HIS A 316 11.30 -10.58 -24.10
C HIS A 316 12.71 -10.34 -24.65
N ARG A 317 13.69 -11.04 -24.08
CA ARG A 317 15.06 -11.03 -24.60
C ARG A 317 15.09 -11.67 -25.99
N LYS A 318 15.79 -11.02 -26.93
CA LYS A 318 16.05 -11.59 -28.26
C LYS A 318 16.66 -13.01 -28.11
N GLY A 319 16.02 -14.02 -28.71
CA GLY A 319 16.46 -15.41 -28.65
C GLY A 319 15.85 -16.28 -27.53
N ALA A 320 14.94 -15.77 -26.69
CA ALA A 320 14.18 -16.61 -25.77
C ALA A 320 13.21 -17.53 -26.56
N ARG A 321 13.09 -18.79 -26.11
CA ARG A 321 12.29 -19.81 -26.81
C ARG A 321 10.80 -19.75 -26.53
N ASP A 322 10.37 -19.07 -25.48
CA ASP A 322 8.98 -19.02 -25.08
C ASP A 322 8.18 -18.17 -26.06
N ALA A 323 7.43 -18.82 -26.92
CA ALA A 323 6.51 -18.17 -27.83
C ALA A 323 5.29 -17.70 -27.00
N PRO A 324 4.94 -16.40 -27.04
CA PRO A 324 3.71 -15.91 -26.41
C PRO A 324 2.49 -16.54 -27.07
N ALA A 325 1.38 -16.62 -26.33
CA ALA A 325 0.09 -17.01 -26.90
C ALA A 325 -0.26 -16.15 -28.11
N PRO A 326 -1.08 -16.62 -29.05
CA PRO A 326 -1.39 -15.93 -30.32
C PRO A 326 -1.93 -14.50 -30.18
N VAL A 327 -2.48 -14.18 -29.01
CA VAL A 327 -3.04 -12.87 -28.67
C VAL A 327 -1.98 -11.76 -28.49
N TRP A 328 -0.70 -12.16 -28.30
CA TRP A 328 0.39 -11.21 -28.10
C TRP A 328 1.04 -10.78 -29.41
N LYS A 329 1.08 -9.49 -29.65
CA LYS A 329 1.94 -8.96 -30.71
C LYS A 329 3.36 -8.82 -30.17
N ARG A 330 4.34 -9.44 -30.84
CA ARG A 330 5.74 -9.16 -30.54
C ARG A 330 6.00 -7.70 -30.84
N LEU A 331 6.38 -6.93 -29.84
CA LEU A 331 6.95 -5.62 -30.09
C LEU A 331 8.36 -5.80 -30.65
N ILE A 332 8.43 -5.78 -31.94
CA ILE A 332 9.59 -5.35 -32.68
C ILE A 332 9.65 -3.82 -32.52
N PRO A 333 10.80 -3.22 -32.41
CA PRO A 333 10.97 -1.87 -31.89
C PRO A 333 10.00 -0.86 -32.51
N PHE A 334 9.39 -0.08 -31.65
CA PHE A 334 8.69 1.14 -32.02
C PHE A 334 9.66 2.13 -32.66
#